data_dea570c1363150e516cfd9d21fbfb2ec
#
_entry.id   dea570c1363150e516cfd9d21fbfb2ec
#
_cell.length_a   1.000
_cell.length_b   1.000
_cell.length_c   1.000
_cell.angle_alpha   90.00
_cell.angle_beta   90.00
_cell.angle_gamma   90.00
#
_symmetry.space_group_name_H-M   'P 1'
#
loop_
_entity.id
_entity.type
_entity.pdbx_description
1 polymer ?
#
loop_
_entity_poly.entity_id
_entity_poly.type
_entity_poly.pdbx_seq_one_letter_code
_entity_poly.pdbx_strand_id
1 'polypeptide(L)'
;ARNSSRATWVGGAAYQIDQYRAETPPDFDYRYRVPALFGQLDYDLSDDVSIAASTRWDSHSQYGPQLSPRISVLYRPGNWTVRGSLGRGFYAPTPFIEETEATGLFALTPLEDLEVEHAQTASLDLGYSLGSLEAGITLFASDVDNAITAIPTPYEKVRLVNSNNTTKTRGIDALLRWRQEPFVITASYLVLDATEQLDETKARQQVALTPKQSAGLVAMWEQHGRGRVGIELYYTGEQSLSDNPYRDKSKPYLHVGLLGEINLGRMSLFLNLENLLDVRQTRTDPLLRRTKNIAGGWTVDAWSPLEGFIANAGVRIQF
;
A
#
# COMPACT_ATOMS: atom_id res chain seq x y z
N ALA A 1 -27.48 -11.76 5.57
CA ALA A 1 -26.71 -12.57 6.53
C ALA A 1 -27.65 -13.41 7.38
N ARG A 2 -27.27 -14.62 7.72
CA ARG A 2 -27.98 -15.47 8.68
C ARG A 2 -26.98 -15.95 9.71
N ASN A 3 -27.32 -15.89 10.97
CA ASN A 3 -26.48 -16.30 12.09
C ASN A 3 -27.11 -17.53 12.76
N SER A 4 -26.31 -18.54 13.04
CA SER A 4 -26.61 -19.63 13.96
C SER A 4 -25.61 -19.58 15.12
N SER A 5 -25.81 -20.35 16.17
CA SER A 5 -24.92 -20.29 17.36
C SER A 5 -23.42 -20.46 17.07
N ARG A 6 -23.03 -21.05 15.93
CA ARG A 6 -21.64 -21.30 15.54
C ARG A 6 -21.30 -20.91 14.10
N ALA A 7 -22.27 -20.49 13.31
CA ALA A 7 -22.04 -20.17 11.91
C ALA A 7 -22.72 -18.88 11.51
N THR A 8 -21.96 -18.00 10.88
CA THR A 8 -22.47 -16.80 10.21
C THR A 8 -22.15 -16.91 8.73
N TRP A 9 -23.14 -16.68 7.87
CA TRP A 9 -22.90 -16.65 6.44
C TRP A 9 -23.53 -15.43 5.80
N VAL A 10 -22.86 -14.96 4.76
CA VAL A 10 -23.27 -13.83 3.94
C VAL A 10 -23.21 -14.27 2.49
N GLY A 11 -24.24 -13.96 1.72
CA GLY A 11 -24.24 -14.14 0.28
C GLY A 11 -24.89 -12.95 -0.40
N GLY A 12 -24.45 -12.64 -1.59
CA GLY A 12 -24.99 -11.50 -2.32
C GLY A 12 -24.58 -11.50 -3.80
N ALA A 13 -25.19 -10.56 -4.51
CA ALA A 13 -24.87 -10.23 -5.88
C ALA A 13 -24.49 -8.76 -5.97
N ALA A 14 -23.60 -8.43 -6.90
CA ALA A 14 -23.20 -7.06 -7.21
C ALA A 14 -23.20 -6.87 -8.72
N TYR A 15 -23.40 -5.63 -9.15
CA TYR A 15 -23.23 -5.23 -10.52
C TYR A 15 -22.46 -3.92 -10.56
N GLN A 16 -21.26 -3.96 -11.13
CA GLN A 16 -20.39 -2.81 -11.26
C GLN A 16 -20.32 -2.35 -12.70
N ILE A 17 -20.34 -1.05 -12.90
CA ILE A 17 -20.00 -0.42 -14.18
C ILE A 17 -18.82 0.49 -13.93
N ASP A 18 -17.73 0.24 -14.65
CA ASP A 18 -16.58 1.12 -14.72
C ASP A 18 -16.51 1.72 -16.10
N GLN A 19 -16.50 3.04 -16.18
CA GLN A 19 -16.55 3.76 -17.45
C GLN A 19 -15.64 4.97 -17.40
N TYR A 20 -14.81 5.07 -18.42
CA TYR A 20 -14.02 6.26 -18.71
C TYR A 20 -14.36 6.78 -20.09
N ARG A 21 -14.42 8.09 -20.21
CA ARG A 21 -14.55 8.81 -21.49
C ARG A 21 -13.70 10.06 -21.45
N ALA A 22 -12.91 10.27 -22.49
CA ALA A 22 -12.14 11.49 -22.69
C ALA A 22 -12.42 12.04 -24.09
N GLU A 23 -12.53 13.36 -24.20
CA GLU A 23 -12.61 14.00 -25.52
C GLU A 23 -11.28 13.86 -26.27
N THR A 24 -10.17 13.85 -25.52
CA THR A 24 -8.81 13.75 -26.05
C THR A 24 -7.87 13.15 -24.98
N PRO A 25 -7.16 12.05 -25.25
CA PRO A 25 -7.27 11.19 -26.43
C PRO A 25 -8.47 10.22 -26.33
N PRO A 26 -9.25 10.01 -27.39
CA PRO A 26 -10.43 9.14 -27.35
C PRO A 26 -10.09 7.64 -27.31
N ASP A 27 -8.85 7.26 -27.61
CA ASP A 27 -8.40 5.87 -27.77
C ASP A 27 -8.44 5.05 -26.48
N PHE A 28 -8.70 5.71 -25.33
CA PHE A 28 -8.74 5.08 -24.01
C PHE A 28 -10.14 5.02 -23.41
N ASP A 29 -11.16 5.33 -24.19
CA ASP A 29 -12.53 5.17 -23.76
C ASP A 29 -12.86 3.70 -23.52
N TYR A 30 -13.43 3.41 -22.35
CA TYR A 30 -13.89 2.07 -22.02
C TYR A 30 -15.18 2.09 -21.22
N ARG A 31 -15.89 0.98 -21.26
CA ARG A 31 -17.03 0.71 -20.40
C ARG A 31 -17.06 -0.77 -20.03
N TYR A 32 -16.64 -1.09 -18.83
CA TYR A 32 -16.67 -2.44 -18.28
C TYR A 32 -17.95 -2.66 -17.48
N ARG A 33 -18.51 -3.86 -17.62
CA ARG A 33 -19.66 -4.34 -16.86
C ARG A 33 -19.25 -5.61 -16.16
N VAL A 34 -19.43 -5.64 -14.83
CA VAL A 34 -18.96 -6.75 -14.00
C VAL A 34 -20.08 -7.20 -13.07
N PRO A 35 -21.02 -8.06 -13.54
CA PRO A 35 -21.89 -8.78 -12.63
C PRO A 35 -21.06 -9.73 -11.77
N ALA A 36 -21.43 -9.86 -10.51
CA ALA A 36 -20.70 -10.67 -9.54
C ALA A 36 -21.63 -11.36 -8.55
N LEU A 37 -21.19 -12.53 -8.11
CA LEU A 37 -21.77 -13.27 -7.00
C LEU A 37 -20.69 -13.48 -5.94
N PHE A 38 -21.07 -13.40 -4.66
CA PHE A 38 -20.15 -13.66 -3.57
C PHE A 38 -20.80 -14.40 -2.42
N GLY A 39 -19.99 -15.15 -1.69
CA GLY A 39 -20.38 -15.84 -0.49
C GLY A 39 -19.24 -15.87 0.53
N GLN A 40 -19.61 -15.84 1.81
CA GLN A 40 -18.71 -15.99 2.94
C GLN A 40 -19.36 -16.87 4.00
N LEU A 41 -18.56 -17.70 4.63
CA LEU A 41 -18.91 -18.50 5.79
C LEU A 41 -17.85 -18.26 6.86
N ASP A 42 -18.28 -17.86 8.05
CA ASP A 42 -17.49 -17.84 9.28
C ASP A 42 -18.05 -18.92 10.19
N TYR A 43 -17.19 -19.83 10.62
CA TYR A 43 -17.58 -20.98 11.44
C TYR A 43 -16.69 -21.13 12.66
N ASP A 44 -17.28 -21.10 13.85
CA ASP A 44 -16.59 -21.32 15.12
C ASP A 44 -16.54 -22.84 15.41
N LEU A 45 -15.37 -23.43 15.22
CA LEU A 45 -15.10 -24.84 15.56
C LEU A 45 -15.14 -25.06 17.06
N SER A 46 -14.60 -24.09 17.83
CA SER A 46 -14.62 -24.03 19.28
C SER A 46 -14.61 -22.56 19.73
N ASP A 47 -14.59 -22.30 21.02
CA ASP A 47 -14.51 -20.94 21.58
C ASP A 47 -13.19 -20.23 21.17
N ASP A 48 -12.15 -21.02 20.93
CA ASP A 48 -10.82 -20.49 20.57
C ASP A 48 -10.50 -20.59 19.08
N VAL A 49 -11.22 -21.40 18.29
CA VAL A 49 -10.88 -21.67 16.88
C VAL A 49 -12.03 -21.30 15.96
N SER A 50 -11.77 -20.40 15.02
CA SER A 50 -12.70 -20.02 13.97
C SER A 50 -12.09 -20.21 12.58
N ILE A 51 -12.91 -20.64 11.61
CA ILE A 51 -12.54 -20.73 10.19
C ILE A 51 -13.41 -19.75 9.42
N ALA A 52 -12.81 -18.99 8.54
CA ALA A 52 -13.50 -18.14 7.56
C ALA A 52 -13.15 -18.59 6.15
N ALA A 53 -14.17 -18.79 5.31
CA ALA A 53 -14.01 -19.07 3.90
C ALA A 53 -14.88 -18.12 3.09
N SER A 54 -14.34 -17.52 2.06
CA SER A 54 -15.08 -16.65 1.16
C SER A 54 -14.67 -16.88 -0.28
N THR A 55 -15.60 -16.56 -1.19
CA THR A 55 -15.31 -16.56 -2.62
C THR A 55 -16.16 -15.50 -3.30
N ARG A 56 -15.58 -14.90 -4.34
CA ARG A 56 -16.29 -14.00 -5.24
C ARG A 56 -16.02 -14.44 -6.68
N TRP A 57 -17.08 -14.53 -7.45
CA TRP A 57 -17.05 -14.77 -8.88
C TRP A 57 -17.50 -13.48 -9.59
N ASP A 58 -16.63 -12.96 -10.47
CA ASP A 58 -16.87 -11.78 -11.28
C ASP A 58 -16.90 -12.19 -12.74
N SER A 59 -17.90 -11.73 -13.50
CA SER A 59 -17.97 -11.92 -14.96
C SER A 59 -17.62 -10.59 -15.63
N HIS A 60 -16.32 -10.37 -15.87
CA HIS A 60 -15.86 -9.13 -16.47
C HIS A 60 -16.14 -9.11 -17.97
N SER A 61 -16.77 -8.02 -18.47
CA SER A 61 -17.21 -7.93 -19.89
C SER A 61 -16.06 -8.00 -20.91
N GLN A 62 -14.84 -7.60 -20.52
CA GLN A 62 -13.65 -7.63 -21.38
C GLN A 62 -12.76 -8.84 -21.11
N TYR A 63 -12.56 -9.18 -19.83
CA TYR A 63 -11.56 -10.15 -19.40
C TYR A 63 -12.16 -11.49 -18.93
N GLY A 64 -13.47 -11.70 -19.13
CA GLY A 64 -14.13 -12.96 -18.82
C GLY A 64 -14.31 -13.23 -17.32
N PRO A 65 -14.60 -14.49 -16.95
CA PRO A 65 -14.89 -14.86 -15.57
C PRO A 65 -13.63 -14.93 -14.71
N GLN A 66 -13.70 -14.35 -13.51
CA GLN A 66 -12.63 -14.34 -12.52
C GLN A 66 -13.15 -14.88 -11.19
N LEU A 67 -12.30 -15.64 -10.48
CA LEU A 67 -12.63 -16.23 -9.19
C LEU A 67 -11.60 -15.81 -8.14
N SER A 68 -12.09 -15.28 -7.02
CA SER A 68 -11.29 -14.77 -5.90
C SER A 68 -11.65 -15.52 -4.60
N PRO A 69 -11.10 -16.70 -4.36
CA PRO A 69 -11.30 -17.46 -3.12
C PRO A 69 -10.36 -16.96 -2.02
N ARG A 70 -10.80 -17.07 -0.76
CA ARG A 70 -9.98 -16.85 0.43
C ARG A 70 -10.40 -17.82 1.53
N ILE A 71 -9.42 -18.34 2.27
CA ILE A 71 -9.61 -19.09 3.48
C ILE A 71 -8.70 -18.57 4.58
N SER A 72 -9.19 -18.54 5.81
CA SER A 72 -8.38 -18.23 6.98
C SER A 72 -8.81 -19.06 8.19
N VAL A 73 -7.84 -19.32 9.05
CA VAL A 73 -8.04 -19.99 10.34
C VAL A 73 -7.53 -19.05 11.41
N LEU A 74 -8.33 -18.82 12.42
CA LEU A 74 -8.02 -17.99 13.58
C LEU A 74 -8.02 -18.88 14.83
N TYR A 75 -6.95 -18.81 15.62
CA TYR A 75 -6.79 -19.46 16.91
C TYR A 75 -6.48 -18.43 18.00
N ARG A 76 -7.22 -18.43 19.09
CA ARG A 76 -7.16 -17.42 20.17
C ARG A 76 -6.91 -18.05 21.54
N PRO A 77 -5.72 -18.62 21.80
CA PRO A 77 -5.40 -19.20 23.11
C PRO A 77 -5.05 -18.10 24.12
N GLY A 78 -5.98 -17.79 25.01
CA GLY A 78 -5.77 -16.77 26.07
C GLY A 78 -5.47 -15.38 25.49
N ASN A 79 -4.28 -14.85 25.76
CA ASN A 79 -3.85 -13.52 25.29
C ASN A 79 -3.25 -13.52 23.87
N TRP A 80 -3.14 -14.67 23.24
CA TRP A 80 -2.57 -14.82 21.91
C TRP A 80 -3.65 -14.86 20.83
N THR A 81 -3.26 -14.41 19.66
CA THR A 81 -4.03 -14.58 18.42
C THR A 81 -3.10 -15.09 17.35
N VAL A 82 -3.46 -16.20 16.71
CA VAL A 82 -2.74 -16.76 15.58
C VAL A 82 -3.71 -16.85 14.42
N ARG A 83 -3.39 -16.23 13.28
CA ARG A 83 -4.21 -16.32 12.08
C ARG A 83 -3.36 -16.75 10.89
N GLY A 84 -3.75 -17.82 10.22
CA GLY A 84 -3.24 -18.18 8.90
C GLY A 84 -4.25 -17.82 7.83
N SER A 85 -3.82 -17.22 6.72
CA SER A 85 -4.70 -16.88 5.60
C SER A 85 -4.06 -17.23 4.26
N LEU A 86 -4.89 -17.72 3.32
CA LEU A 86 -4.53 -17.93 1.92
C LEU A 86 -5.62 -17.30 1.06
N GLY A 87 -5.25 -16.64 -0.02
CA GLY A 87 -6.21 -16.02 -0.91
C GLY A 87 -5.68 -15.84 -2.33
N ARG A 88 -6.62 -15.68 -3.26
CA ARG A 88 -6.35 -15.30 -4.65
C ARG A 88 -7.22 -14.12 -5.00
N GLY A 89 -6.67 -13.19 -5.80
CA GLY A 89 -7.36 -12.04 -6.35
C GLY A 89 -6.92 -11.78 -7.79
N PHE A 90 -7.54 -10.83 -8.43
CA PHE A 90 -7.18 -10.39 -9.77
C PHE A 90 -7.28 -8.87 -9.90
N TYR A 91 -6.56 -8.33 -10.87
CA TYR A 91 -6.70 -6.95 -11.34
C TYR A 91 -6.97 -6.94 -12.84
N ALA A 92 -8.06 -6.29 -13.25
CA ALA A 92 -8.43 -6.11 -14.64
C ALA A 92 -7.75 -4.85 -15.20
N PRO A 93 -6.97 -4.94 -16.27
CA PRO A 93 -6.23 -3.81 -16.83
C PRO A 93 -7.13 -2.63 -17.21
N THR A 94 -6.68 -1.43 -16.87
CA THR A 94 -7.21 -0.15 -17.34
C THR A 94 -6.06 0.73 -17.81
N PRO A 95 -6.31 1.87 -18.50
CA PRO A 95 -5.25 2.82 -18.83
C PRO A 95 -4.61 3.49 -17.60
N PHE A 96 -5.21 3.35 -16.42
CA PHE A 96 -4.80 4.04 -15.19
C PHE A 96 -4.01 3.09 -14.29
N ILE A 97 -2.72 3.05 -14.51
CA ILE A 97 -1.74 2.39 -13.65
C ILE A 97 -0.69 3.41 -13.20
N GLU A 98 0.12 3.09 -12.21
CA GLU A 98 1.11 4.00 -11.63
C GLU A 98 2.06 4.58 -12.69
N GLU A 99 2.52 3.75 -13.62
CA GLU A 99 3.41 4.17 -14.70
C GLU A 99 2.75 5.17 -15.66
N THR A 100 1.43 5.10 -15.84
CA THR A 100 0.71 6.04 -16.71
C THR A 100 0.40 7.37 -16.02
N GLU A 101 0.35 7.43 -14.71
CA GLU A 101 0.25 8.69 -13.98
C GLU A 101 1.47 9.59 -14.24
N ALA A 102 2.66 8.99 -14.30
CA ALA A 102 3.90 9.71 -14.54
C ALA A 102 4.07 10.17 -16.00
N THR A 103 3.58 9.39 -16.99
CA THR A 103 3.76 9.68 -18.43
C THR A 103 2.59 10.39 -19.06
N GLY A 104 1.39 10.25 -18.51
CA GLY A 104 0.13 10.73 -19.06
C GLY A 104 -0.40 9.86 -20.22
N LEU A 105 -1.72 9.89 -20.43
CA LEU A 105 -2.38 9.09 -21.47
C LEU A 105 -1.94 9.43 -22.89
N PHE A 106 -1.47 10.65 -23.14
CA PHE A 106 -0.97 11.06 -24.48
C PHE A 106 0.28 10.29 -24.91
N ALA A 107 1.08 9.85 -23.95
CA ALA A 107 2.28 9.06 -24.21
C ALA A 107 1.97 7.55 -24.29
N LEU A 108 0.77 7.12 -23.93
CA LEU A 108 0.37 5.72 -23.94
C LEU A 108 -0.11 5.30 -25.34
N THR A 109 0.25 4.08 -25.77
CA THR A 109 -0.39 3.44 -26.93
C THR A 109 -1.72 2.81 -26.50
N PRO A 110 -2.68 2.60 -27.42
CA PRO A 110 -3.90 1.85 -27.12
C PRO A 110 -3.61 0.53 -26.41
N LEU A 111 -4.51 0.12 -25.52
CA LEU A 111 -4.38 -1.14 -24.80
C LEU A 111 -4.68 -2.31 -25.74
N GLU A 112 -3.68 -3.15 -25.99
CA GLU A 112 -3.78 -4.30 -26.86
C GLU A 112 -3.28 -5.55 -26.12
N ASP A 113 -4.00 -6.68 -26.28
CA ASP A 113 -3.61 -8.01 -25.83
C ASP A 113 -3.22 -8.11 -24.33
N LEU A 114 -3.83 -7.28 -23.48
CA LEU A 114 -3.60 -7.36 -22.04
C LEU A 114 -4.47 -8.43 -21.40
N GLU A 115 -3.84 -9.20 -20.52
CA GLU A 115 -4.47 -10.18 -19.64
C GLU A 115 -4.62 -9.61 -18.21
N VAL A 116 -5.50 -10.22 -17.42
CA VAL A 116 -5.65 -9.89 -16.00
C VAL A 116 -4.42 -10.30 -15.22
N GLU A 117 -4.04 -9.48 -14.26
CA GLU A 117 -3.08 -9.88 -13.24
C GLU A 117 -3.75 -10.82 -12.23
N HIS A 118 -3.04 -11.84 -11.79
CA HIS A 118 -3.47 -12.76 -10.75
C HIS A 118 -2.53 -12.71 -9.55
N ALA A 119 -3.07 -12.34 -8.40
CA ALA A 119 -2.32 -12.34 -7.14
C ALA A 119 -2.68 -13.58 -6.31
N GLN A 120 -1.66 -14.26 -5.78
CA GLN A 120 -1.78 -15.30 -4.77
C GLN A 120 -1.09 -14.82 -3.50
N THR A 121 -1.81 -14.85 -2.37
CA THR A 121 -1.31 -14.30 -1.11
C THR A 121 -1.38 -15.34 0.00
N ALA A 122 -0.38 -15.32 0.88
CA ALA A 122 -0.35 -16.10 2.11
C ALA A 122 0.10 -15.19 3.26
N SER A 123 -0.51 -15.32 4.42
CA SER A 123 -0.05 -14.65 5.64
C SER A 123 -0.17 -15.53 6.87
N LEU A 124 0.71 -15.27 7.85
CA LEU A 124 0.66 -15.79 9.19
C LEU A 124 0.80 -14.61 10.16
N ASP A 125 -0.27 -14.32 10.88
CA ASP A 125 -0.36 -13.23 11.84
C ASP A 125 -0.26 -13.81 13.26
N LEU A 126 0.64 -13.28 14.08
CA LEU A 126 0.81 -13.57 15.49
C LEU A 126 0.53 -12.31 16.28
N GLY A 127 -0.47 -12.33 17.13
CA GLY A 127 -0.83 -11.23 18.02
C GLY A 127 -0.74 -11.62 19.49
N TYR A 128 -0.37 -10.66 20.32
CA TYR A 128 -0.37 -10.78 21.78
C TYR A 128 -0.96 -9.52 22.39
N SER A 129 -1.89 -9.67 23.31
CA SER A 129 -2.52 -8.55 24.01
C SER A 129 -2.61 -8.85 25.51
N LEU A 130 -1.99 -7.98 26.34
CA LEU A 130 -2.03 -8.10 27.80
C LEU A 130 -2.07 -6.70 28.43
N GLY A 131 -3.21 -6.35 29.00
CA GLY A 131 -3.40 -5.08 29.68
C GLY A 131 -3.14 -3.89 28.74
N SER A 132 -2.08 -3.15 29.01
CA SER A 132 -1.68 -1.97 28.23
C SER A 132 -0.82 -2.28 26.99
N LEU A 133 -0.43 -3.53 26.79
CA LEU A 133 0.50 -3.95 25.73
C LEU A 133 -0.24 -4.74 24.65
N GLU A 134 -0.07 -4.33 23.39
CA GLU A 134 -0.45 -5.05 22.20
C GLU A 134 0.78 -5.22 21.30
N ALA A 135 1.04 -6.43 20.84
CA ALA A 135 2.12 -6.72 19.92
C ALA A 135 1.61 -7.61 18.78
N GLY A 136 2.11 -7.40 17.58
CA GLY A 136 1.77 -8.19 16.42
C GLY A 136 2.97 -8.40 15.51
N ILE A 137 3.04 -9.58 14.90
CA ILE A 137 3.99 -9.91 13.83
C ILE A 137 3.22 -10.60 12.73
N THR A 138 3.35 -10.09 11.51
CA THR A 138 2.79 -10.67 10.29
C THR A 138 3.92 -11.14 9.38
N LEU A 139 3.94 -12.42 9.06
CA LEU A 139 4.73 -12.96 7.94
C LEU A 139 3.82 -13.00 6.71
N PHE A 140 4.26 -12.45 5.60
CA PHE A 140 3.44 -12.47 4.39
C PHE A 140 4.23 -12.78 3.13
N ALA A 141 3.51 -13.31 2.16
CA ALA A 141 4.00 -13.59 0.83
C ALA A 141 2.91 -13.28 -0.21
N SER A 142 3.31 -12.70 -1.33
CA SER A 142 2.45 -12.47 -2.48
C SER A 142 3.21 -12.74 -3.77
N ASP A 143 2.59 -13.50 -4.67
CA ASP A 143 3.05 -13.74 -6.03
C ASP A 143 2.01 -13.15 -6.98
N VAL A 144 2.45 -12.30 -7.93
CA VAL A 144 1.60 -11.68 -8.96
C VAL A 144 2.06 -12.18 -10.32
N ASP A 145 1.21 -12.95 -10.99
CA ASP A 145 1.40 -13.42 -12.35
C ASP A 145 0.76 -12.44 -13.33
N ASN A 146 1.32 -12.32 -14.53
CA ASN A 146 0.92 -11.39 -15.57
C ASN A 146 0.96 -9.92 -15.12
N ALA A 147 1.87 -9.53 -14.22
CA ALA A 147 2.01 -8.16 -13.76
C ALA A 147 2.14 -7.20 -14.96
N ILE A 148 1.36 -6.13 -14.96
CA ILE A 148 1.38 -5.13 -16.03
C ILE A 148 2.60 -4.23 -15.82
N THR A 149 3.32 -3.98 -16.88
CA THR A 149 4.48 -3.08 -16.89
C THR A 149 4.47 -2.21 -18.14
N ALA A 150 5.10 -1.05 -18.04
CA ALA A 150 5.23 -0.09 -19.11
C ALA A 150 6.56 -0.26 -19.84
N ILE A 151 6.53 -0.45 -21.15
CA ILE A 151 7.74 -0.53 -21.98
C ILE A 151 7.78 0.61 -22.98
N PRO A 152 8.98 1.22 -23.22
CA PRO A 152 9.12 2.25 -24.24
C PRO A 152 8.95 1.69 -25.65
N THR A 153 8.38 2.49 -26.54
CA THR A 153 8.25 2.16 -27.98
C THR A 153 9.16 3.07 -28.82
N PRO A 154 9.46 2.71 -30.09
CA PRO A 154 10.30 3.52 -30.98
C PRO A 154 9.76 4.93 -31.31
N TYR A 155 8.48 5.18 -31.04
CA TYR A 155 7.79 6.46 -31.38
C TYR A 155 7.60 7.36 -30.17
N GLU A 156 8.49 7.30 -29.20
CA GLU A 156 8.40 8.10 -27.97
C GLU A 156 7.07 7.90 -27.21
N LYS A 157 6.48 6.72 -27.31
CA LYS A 157 5.31 6.29 -26.56
C LYS A 157 5.63 5.14 -25.62
N VAL A 158 4.72 4.88 -24.72
CA VAL A 158 4.77 3.78 -23.76
C VAL A 158 3.67 2.78 -24.10
N ARG A 159 3.98 1.50 -24.10
CA ARG A 159 3.01 0.41 -24.25
C ARG A 159 2.95 -0.40 -22.96
N LEU A 160 1.73 -0.71 -22.52
CA LEU A 160 1.51 -1.65 -21.43
C LEU A 160 1.57 -3.07 -21.96
N VAL A 161 2.26 -3.93 -21.23
CA VAL A 161 2.37 -5.35 -21.53
C VAL A 161 2.30 -6.15 -20.23
N ASN A 162 1.84 -7.39 -20.29
CA ASN A 162 1.98 -8.29 -19.17
C ASN A 162 3.40 -8.86 -19.13
N SER A 163 3.98 -8.92 -17.94
CA SER A 163 5.24 -9.61 -17.71
C SER A 163 5.02 -11.13 -17.76
N ASN A 164 5.87 -11.85 -18.49
CA ASN A 164 5.87 -13.32 -18.49
C ASN A 164 6.37 -13.92 -17.16
N ASN A 165 6.90 -13.09 -16.28
CA ASN A 165 7.51 -13.52 -15.03
C ASN A 165 6.72 -13.03 -13.83
N THR A 166 6.62 -13.88 -12.82
CA THR A 166 5.93 -13.57 -11.57
C THR A 166 6.67 -12.51 -10.78
N THR A 167 5.99 -11.44 -10.38
CA THR A 167 6.46 -10.48 -9.37
C THR A 167 6.26 -11.09 -7.98
N LYS A 168 7.30 -11.10 -7.15
CA LYS A 168 7.31 -11.78 -5.84
C LYS A 168 7.55 -10.78 -4.72
N THR A 169 6.70 -10.82 -3.71
CA THR A 169 6.82 -10.02 -2.50
C THR A 169 6.81 -10.93 -1.28
N ARG A 170 7.77 -10.74 -0.38
CA ARG A 170 7.90 -11.46 0.90
C ARG A 170 8.24 -10.44 1.97
N GLY A 171 7.66 -10.59 3.15
CA GLY A 171 7.97 -9.63 4.20
C GLY A 171 7.61 -10.07 5.60
N ILE A 172 8.10 -9.28 6.54
CA ILE A 172 7.79 -9.36 7.96
C ILE A 172 7.40 -7.96 8.40
N ASP A 173 6.20 -7.82 8.93
CA ASP A 173 5.70 -6.61 9.57
C ASP A 173 5.57 -6.86 11.08
N ALA A 174 6.12 -5.97 11.90
CA ALA A 174 6.01 -6.00 13.34
C ALA A 174 5.38 -4.70 13.84
N LEU A 175 4.41 -4.82 14.73
CA LEU A 175 3.73 -3.71 15.37
C LEU A 175 3.76 -3.90 16.88
N LEU A 176 4.14 -2.86 17.62
CA LEU A 176 4.06 -2.79 19.08
C LEU A 176 3.27 -1.55 19.46
N ARG A 177 2.28 -1.71 20.34
CA ARG A 177 1.52 -0.63 20.91
C ARG A 177 1.49 -0.78 22.43
N TRP A 178 1.92 0.25 23.13
CA TRP A 178 1.80 0.35 24.56
C TRP A 178 0.99 1.59 24.94
N ARG A 179 -0.06 1.38 25.75
CA ARG A 179 -0.94 2.45 26.17
C ARG A 179 -1.16 2.40 27.69
N GLN A 180 -0.56 3.33 28.38
CA GLN A 180 -0.77 3.54 29.81
C GLN A 180 -0.80 5.04 30.07
N GLU A 181 -1.97 5.55 30.45
CA GLU A 181 -2.14 6.97 30.70
C GLU A 181 -1.04 7.54 31.60
N PRO A 182 -0.46 8.68 31.23
CA PRO A 182 -0.79 9.56 30.10
C PRO A 182 -0.03 9.25 28.81
N PHE A 183 0.59 8.09 28.66
CA PHE A 183 1.48 7.76 27.54
C PHE A 183 0.84 6.78 26.54
N VAL A 184 1.10 7.03 25.28
CA VAL A 184 0.82 6.10 24.17
C VAL A 184 2.07 6.01 23.30
N ILE A 185 2.57 4.79 23.10
CA ILE A 185 3.70 4.51 22.22
C ILE A 185 3.25 3.49 21.18
N THR A 186 3.51 3.78 19.91
CA THR A 186 3.32 2.84 18.81
C THR A 186 4.62 2.76 18.03
N ALA A 187 5.13 1.56 17.83
CA ALA A 187 6.30 1.28 17.02
C ALA A 187 5.97 0.26 15.94
N SER A 188 6.47 0.46 14.73
CA SER A 188 6.34 -0.47 13.62
C SER A 188 7.69 -0.72 12.96
N TYR A 189 7.88 -1.92 12.41
CA TYR A 189 9.05 -2.26 11.63
C TYR A 189 8.69 -3.24 10.52
N LEU A 190 9.02 -2.88 9.29
CA LEU A 190 8.79 -3.68 8.09
C LEU A 190 10.13 -4.08 7.47
N VAL A 191 10.27 -5.37 7.18
CA VAL A 191 11.30 -5.90 6.28
C VAL A 191 10.59 -6.45 5.05
N LEU A 192 10.99 -5.98 3.87
CA LEU A 192 10.33 -6.30 2.60
C LEU A 192 11.35 -6.73 1.55
N ASP A 193 11.10 -7.87 0.92
CA ASP A 193 11.79 -8.32 -0.29
C ASP A 193 10.78 -8.40 -1.43
N ALA A 194 10.77 -7.37 -2.28
CA ALA A 194 9.91 -7.29 -3.46
C ALA A 194 10.78 -7.36 -4.72
N THR A 195 10.55 -8.38 -5.55
CA THR A 195 11.39 -8.65 -6.73
C THR A 195 10.54 -8.90 -7.95
N GLU A 196 11.01 -8.40 -9.08
CA GLU A 196 10.44 -8.55 -10.40
C GLU A 196 11.48 -9.01 -11.41
N GLN A 197 11.04 -9.50 -12.55
CA GLN A 197 11.89 -9.83 -13.68
C GLN A 197 11.17 -9.35 -14.94
N LEU A 198 11.62 -8.22 -15.46
CA LEU A 198 10.97 -7.55 -16.59
C LEU A 198 11.26 -8.23 -17.94
N ASP A 199 12.33 -9.01 -18.00
CA ASP A 199 12.79 -9.70 -19.21
C ASP A 199 13.37 -11.06 -18.82
N GLU A 200 13.01 -12.12 -19.54
CA GLU A 200 13.52 -13.49 -19.30
C GLU A 200 15.04 -13.60 -19.39
N THR A 201 15.68 -12.73 -20.19
CA THR A 201 17.12 -12.69 -20.36
C THR A 201 17.87 -11.97 -19.24
N LYS A 202 17.15 -11.22 -18.38
CA LYS A 202 17.72 -10.45 -17.28
C LYS A 202 17.56 -11.16 -15.95
N ALA A 203 18.49 -10.91 -15.05
CA ALA A 203 18.35 -11.36 -13.67
C ALA A 203 17.17 -10.66 -12.98
N ARG A 204 16.60 -11.35 -12.00
CA ARG A 204 15.58 -10.80 -11.12
C ARG A 204 16.12 -9.58 -10.37
N GLN A 205 15.36 -8.49 -10.32
CA GLN A 205 15.76 -7.24 -9.68
C GLN A 205 14.76 -6.85 -8.57
N GLN A 206 15.16 -5.95 -7.69
CA GLN A 206 14.26 -5.35 -6.69
C GLN A 206 13.29 -4.42 -7.38
N VAL A 207 12.04 -4.44 -6.97
CA VAL A 207 11.03 -3.47 -7.41
C VAL A 207 11.50 -2.06 -7.01
N ALA A 208 11.46 -1.15 -7.97
CA ALA A 208 11.91 0.22 -7.76
C ALA A 208 11.07 0.95 -6.70
N LEU A 209 11.67 1.95 -6.03
CA LEU A 209 11.06 2.79 -5.00
C LEU A 209 10.42 2.02 -3.82
N THR A 210 10.82 0.76 -3.65
CA THR A 210 10.35 -0.11 -2.57
C THR A 210 11.46 -0.30 -1.54
N PRO A 211 11.36 0.30 -0.34
CA PRO A 211 12.41 0.19 0.67
C PRO A 211 12.45 -1.22 1.25
N LYS A 212 13.66 -1.79 1.37
CA LYS A 212 13.85 -3.10 2.02
C LYS A 212 13.51 -3.10 3.51
N GLN A 213 13.60 -1.94 4.14
CA GLN A 213 13.32 -1.76 5.56
C GLN A 213 12.67 -0.42 5.77
N SER A 214 11.65 -0.38 6.61
CA SER A 214 11.07 0.85 7.11
C SER A 214 10.70 0.69 8.57
N ALA A 215 10.74 1.79 9.34
CA ALA A 215 10.36 1.80 10.73
C ALA A 215 9.59 3.08 11.06
N GLY A 216 8.64 2.95 11.97
CA GLY A 216 7.88 4.06 12.51
C GLY A 216 7.87 4.02 14.03
N LEU A 217 7.99 5.17 14.68
CA LEU A 217 7.77 5.32 16.11
C LEU A 217 6.94 6.59 16.34
N VAL A 218 5.83 6.43 17.03
CA VAL A 218 5.02 7.53 17.55
C VAL A 218 4.96 7.40 19.05
N ALA A 219 5.45 8.41 19.77
CA ALA A 219 5.36 8.48 21.22
C ALA A 219 4.60 9.74 21.61
N MET A 220 3.53 9.58 22.37
CA MET A 220 2.64 10.66 22.78
C MET A 220 2.42 10.66 24.28
N TRP A 221 2.52 11.82 24.87
CA TRP A 221 1.95 12.14 26.18
C TRP A 221 0.63 12.87 25.95
N GLU A 222 -0.45 12.39 26.54
CA GLU A 222 -1.77 12.97 26.43
C GLU A 222 -2.46 13.00 27.79
N GLN A 223 -2.86 14.18 28.23
CA GLN A 223 -3.62 14.36 29.46
C GLN A 223 -4.94 15.03 29.15
N HIS A 224 -6.02 14.32 29.40
CA HIS A 224 -7.37 14.80 29.16
C HIS A 224 -7.61 16.18 29.77
N GLY A 225 -8.17 17.11 28.98
CA GLY A 225 -8.45 18.49 29.40
C GLY A 225 -7.23 19.41 29.50
N ARG A 226 -5.99 18.91 29.41
CA ARG A 226 -4.75 19.73 29.48
C ARG A 226 -4.07 19.90 28.13
N GLY A 227 -3.88 18.81 27.41
CA GLY A 227 -3.21 18.84 26.12
C GLY A 227 -2.47 17.55 25.80
N ARG A 228 -1.68 17.60 24.73
CA ARG A 228 -0.86 16.48 24.28
C ARG A 228 0.45 16.98 23.66
N VAL A 229 1.48 16.17 23.78
CA VAL A 229 2.77 16.37 23.11
C VAL A 229 3.21 15.04 22.53
N GLY A 230 3.64 15.02 21.28
CA GLY A 230 4.07 13.82 20.60
C GLY A 230 5.30 14.03 19.74
N ILE A 231 6.06 12.95 19.58
CA ILE A 231 7.15 12.83 18.61
C ILE A 231 6.86 11.71 17.63
N GLU A 232 7.17 11.94 16.37
CA GLU A 232 7.04 10.98 15.28
C GLU A 232 8.40 10.79 14.61
N LEU A 233 8.78 9.54 14.42
CA LEU A 233 10.01 9.15 13.75
C LEU A 233 9.67 8.15 12.66
N TYR A 234 10.01 8.43 11.40
CA TYR A 234 9.82 7.53 10.28
C TYR A 234 11.14 7.32 9.55
N TYR A 235 11.63 6.10 9.59
CA TYR A 235 12.82 5.68 8.87
C TYR A 235 12.44 4.98 7.57
N THR A 236 13.04 5.42 6.47
CA THR A 236 12.97 4.77 5.16
C THR A 236 14.36 4.30 4.80
N GLY A 237 14.52 3.00 4.57
CA GLY A 237 15.76 2.37 4.16
C GLY A 237 16.12 2.63 2.69
N GLU A 238 17.17 1.99 2.21
CA GLU A 238 17.56 2.04 0.80
C GLU A 238 16.47 1.47 -0.09
N GLN A 239 16.25 2.12 -1.24
CA GLN A 239 15.33 1.72 -2.31
C GLN A 239 16.12 1.54 -3.60
N SER A 240 15.82 0.54 -4.40
CA SER A 240 16.32 0.46 -5.77
C SER A 240 15.71 1.59 -6.60
N LEU A 241 16.51 2.16 -7.50
CA LEU A 241 16.06 3.20 -8.42
C LEU A 241 16.16 2.64 -9.85
N SER A 242 15.12 2.88 -10.65
CA SER A 242 15.12 2.46 -12.05
C SER A 242 15.59 3.62 -12.91
N ASP A 243 16.57 3.33 -13.77
CA ASP A 243 17.13 4.30 -14.75
C ASP A 243 17.53 5.67 -14.16
N ASN A 244 17.88 5.71 -12.87
CA ASN A 244 18.32 6.95 -12.24
C ASN A 244 19.75 7.30 -12.69
N PRO A 245 20.01 8.51 -13.27
CA PRO A 245 21.30 8.86 -13.82
C PRO A 245 22.37 9.18 -12.77
N TYR A 246 22.01 9.23 -11.48
CA TYR A 246 22.90 9.63 -10.40
C TYR A 246 23.31 8.46 -9.51
N ARG A 247 22.45 7.43 -9.39
CA ARG A 247 22.67 6.28 -8.50
C ARG A 247 21.72 5.12 -8.78
N ASP A 248 22.11 3.92 -8.39
CA ASP A 248 21.29 2.70 -8.49
C ASP A 248 20.37 2.53 -7.26
N LYS A 249 20.71 3.19 -6.15
CA LYS A 249 19.97 3.10 -4.88
C LYS A 249 19.82 4.46 -4.24
N SER A 250 18.66 4.70 -3.60
CA SER A 250 18.43 5.87 -2.76
C SER A 250 19.31 5.86 -1.51
N LYS A 251 19.46 7.01 -0.87
CA LYS A 251 19.98 7.07 0.50
C LYS A 251 18.86 6.81 1.50
N PRO A 252 19.13 6.07 2.60
CA PRO A 252 18.17 5.99 3.69
C PRO A 252 18.00 7.36 4.34
N TYR A 253 16.82 7.61 4.90
CA TYR A 253 16.54 8.86 5.61
C TYR A 253 15.64 8.65 6.82
N LEU A 254 15.66 9.62 7.74
CA LEU A 254 14.80 9.70 8.91
C LEU A 254 13.97 10.98 8.84
N HIS A 255 12.67 10.84 8.86
CA HIS A 255 11.71 11.95 8.97
C HIS A 255 11.30 12.09 10.44
N VAL A 256 11.41 13.29 11.00
CA VAL A 256 11.12 13.56 12.41
C VAL A 256 10.06 14.66 12.50
N GLY A 257 9.00 14.39 13.25
CA GLY A 257 7.93 15.33 13.55
C GLY A 257 7.74 15.56 15.04
N LEU A 258 7.27 16.75 15.41
CA LEU A 258 6.81 17.08 16.76
C LEU A 258 5.42 17.68 16.70
N LEU A 259 4.55 17.25 17.60
CA LEU A 259 3.20 17.76 17.79
C LEU A 259 3.03 18.26 19.22
N GLY A 260 2.44 19.45 19.37
CA GLY A 260 2.03 19.97 20.68
C GLY A 260 0.64 20.58 20.60
N GLU A 261 -0.19 20.31 21.59
CA GLU A 261 -1.50 20.97 21.79
C GLU A 261 -1.70 21.25 23.27
N ILE A 262 -2.11 22.46 23.60
CA ILE A 262 -2.46 22.86 24.97
C ILE A 262 -3.89 23.36 25.00
N ASN A 263 -4.67 22.88 25.96
CA ASN A 263 -6.07 23.27 26.16
C ASN A 263 -6.17 24.33 27.24
N LEU A 264 -6.77 25.47 26.91
CA LEU A 264 -6.98 26.62 27.77
C LEU A 264 -8.48 26.92 27.92
N GLY A 265 -9.23 25.94 28.44
CA GLY A 265 -10.69 26.01 28.57
C GLY A 265 -11.39 25.91 27.20
N ARG A 266 -11.98 27.01 26.71
CA ARG A 266 -12.64 27.01 25.39
C ARG A 266 -11.69 27.21 24.22
N MET A 267 -10.41 27.40 24.49
CA MET A 267 -9.39 27.64 23.47
C MET A 267 -8.34 26.52 23.53
N SER A 268 -7.90 26.04 22.37
CA SER A 268 -6.75 25.17 22.23
C SER A 268 -5.74 25.80 21.28
N LEU A 269 -4.48 25.78 21.67
CA LEU A 269 -3.34 26.17 20.84
C LEU A 269 -2.65 24.91 20.36
N PHE A 270 -2.32 24.82 19.08
CA PHE A 270 -1.55 23.71 18.55
C PHE A 270 -0.36 24.17 17.74
N LEU A 271 0.67 23.35 17.78
CA LEU A 271 1.90 23.48 16.99
C LEU A 271 2.23 22.12 16.39
N ASN A 272 2.47 22.06 15.09
CA ASN A 272 2.96 20.88 14.39
C ASN A 272 4.23 21.27 13.62
N LEU A 273 5.30 20.53 13.87
CA LEU A 273 6.60 20.69 13.24
C LEU A 273 6.93 19.39 12.49
N GLU A 274 7.02 19.47 11.18
CA GLU A 274 7.29 18.35 10.31
C GLU A 274 8.69 18.44 9.72
N ASN A 275 9.29 17.29 9.46
CA ASN A 275 10.61 17.18 8.86
C ASN A 275 11.67 18.06 9.57
N LEU A 276 11.78 17.90 10.89
CA LEU A 276 12.71 18.67 11.72
C LEU A 276 14.17 18.59 11.30
N LEU A 277 14.54 17.47 10.64
CA LEU A 277 15.89 17.28 10.11
C LEU A 277 16.09 17.93 8.74
N ASP A 278 15.04 18.55 8.21
CA ASP A 278 15.04 19.20 6.88
C ASP A 278 15.58 18.28 5.78
N VAL A 279 15.13 17.01 5.82
CA VAL A 279 15.51 16.01 4.82
C VAL A 279 14.88 16.35 3.49
N ARG A 280 15.71 16.51 2.46
CA ARG A 280 15.26 16.80 1.09
C ARG A 280 16.13 16.07 0.09
N GLN A 281 15.51 15.47 -0.91
CA GLN A 281 16.24 14.85 -2.03
C GLN A 281 17.20 15.84 -2.69
N THR A 282 16.77 17.09 -2.88
CA THR A 282 17.55 18.18 -3.52
C THR A 282 18.86 18.52 -2.84
N ARG A 283 19.07 18.08 -1.60
CA ARG A 283 20.38 18.17 -0.92
C ARG A 283 21.38 17.09 -1.38
N THR A 284 20.88 16.07 -2.06
CA THR A 284 21.67 14.92 -2.49
C THR A 284 21.77 14.85 -4.00
N ASP A 285 20.62 14.88 -4.68
CA ASP A 285 20.52 14.75 -6.13
C ASP A 285 19.61 15.84 -6.71
N PRO A 286 19.84 16.28 -7.95
CA PRO A 286 18.88 17.08 -8.69
C PRO A 286 17.57 16.32 -8.85
N LEU A 287 16.42 17.02 -8.73
CA LEU A 287 15.11 16.47 -8.98
C LEU A 287 14.88 16.11 -10.45
N LEU A 288 15.35 17.00 -11.33
CA LEU A 288 15.16 16.83 -12.76
C LEU A 288 16.19 15.86 -13.32
N ARG A 289 15.72 14.87 -14.04
CA ARG A 289 16.58 14.00 -14.85
C ARG A 289 17.17 14.79 -16.01
N ARG A 290 18.38 14.45 -16.44
CA ARG A 290 19.06 15.10 -17.58
C ARG A 290 18.39 14.82 -18.91
N THR A 291 17.71 13.69 -19.01
CA THR A 291 16.96 13.28 -20.20
C THR A 291 15.48 13.58 -20.01
N LYS A 292 14.87 14.13 -21.05
CA LYS A 292 13.42 14.29 -21.10
C LYS A 292 12.74 12.91 -21.21
N ASN A 293 11.50 12.83 -20.77
CA ASN A 293 10.68 11.64 -21.04
C ASN A 293 10.38 11.53 -22.55
N ILE A 294 9.79 10.40 -22.91
CA ILE A 294 9.41 10.07 -24.29
C ILE A 294 8.53 11.15 -24.93
N ALA A 295 7.68 11.82 -24.16
CA ALA A 295 6.83 12.92 -24.62
C ALA A 295 7.52 14.29 -24.67
N GLY A 296 8.84 14.35 -24.41
CA GLY A 296 9.63 15.59 -24.42
C GLY A 296 9.50 16.45 -23.15
N GLY A 297 8.73 16.00 -22.16
CA GLY A 297 8.63 16.66 -20.84
C GLY A 297 9.81 16.33 -19.93
N TRP A 298 10.09 17.20 -18.98
CA TRP A 298 11.06 16.91 -17.93
C TRP A 298 10.52 15.85 -16.99
N THR A 299 11.35 14.88 -16.61
CA THR A 299 11.02 13.85 -15.62
C THR A 299 11.60 14.19 -14.27
N VAL A 300 10.84 13.85 -13.22
CA VAL A 300 11.22 13.97 -11.82
C VAL A 300 11.37 12.55 -11.26
N ASP A 301 12.45 12.32 -10.54
CA ASP A 301 12.71 11.05 -9.85
C ASP A 301 12.72 11.32 -8.34
N ALA A 302 11.55 11.14 -7.72
CA ALA A 302 11.36 11.42 -6.30
C ALA A 302 11.46 10.13 -5.47
N TRP A 303 12.55 9.97 -4.71
CA TRP A 303 12.78 8.85 -3.80
C TRP A 303 12.84 9.25 -2.33
N SER A 304 12.77 10.54 -2.02
CA SER A 304 12.81 11.12 -0.67
C SER A 304 11.97 12.39 -0.63
N PRO A 305 11.63 12.95 0.53
CA PRO A 305 10.86 14.19 0.63
C PRO A 305 11.43 15.32 -0.24
N LEU A 306 10.55 16.05 -0.88
CA LEU A 306 10.88 17.20 -1.70
C LEU A 306 10.82 18.50 -0.88
N GLU A 307 9.86 18.53 0.04
CA GLU A 307 9.67 19.65 0.98
C GLU A 307 10.56 19.46 2.20
N GLY A 308 11.12 20.56 2.68
CA GLY A 308 11.95 20.57 3.87
C GLY A 308 11.14 20.72 5.16
N PHE A 309 11.73 21.39 6.15
CA PHE A 309 11.06 21.70 7.41
C PHE A 309 9.78 22.50 7.20
N ILE A 310 8.69 22.06 7.83
CA ILE A 310 7.39 22.72 7.82
C ILE A 310 6.95 22.97 9.26
N ALA A 311 6.41 24.16 9.53
CA ALA A 311 5.81 24.50 10.81
C ALA A 311 4.38 25.01 10.61
N ASN A 312 3.43 24.40 11.30
CA ASN A 312 2.02 24.79 11.33
C ASN A 312 1.64 25.13 12.77
N ALA A 313 0.99 26.26 12.97
CA ALA A 313 0.45 26.64 14.27
C ALA A 313 -0.97 27.20 14.12
N GLY A 314 -1.79 27.01 15.12
CA GLY A 314 -3.15 27.52 15.07
C GLY A 314 -3.85 27.56 16.42
N VAL A 315 -5.04 28.16 16.39
CA VAL A 315 -5.93 28.32 17.53
C VAL A 315 -7.29 27.73 17.17
N ARG A 316 -7.82 26.89 18.05
CA ARG A 316 -9.20 26.39 17.97
C ARG A 316 -10.01 26.98 19.11
N ILE A 317 -11.18 27.55 18.81
CA ILE A 317 -12.08 28.12 19.80
C ILE A 317 -13.42 27.38 19.73
N GLN A 318 -13.90 26.89 20.88
CA GLN A 318 -15.22 26.29 21.01
C GLN A 318 -16.21 27.33 21.55
N PHE A 319 -17.30 27.55 20.85
CA PHE A 319 -18.37 28.53 21.18
C PHE A 319 -19.48 27.88 21.99
#